data_fe43962758f4f8146ba2db11c9d5ad60
#
_entry.id   fe43962758f4f8146ba2db11c9d5ad60
#
_cell.length_a   1.000
_cell.length_b   1.000
_cell.length_c   1.000
_cell.angle_alpha   90.00
_cell.angle_beta   90.00
_cell.angle_gamma   90.00
#
_symmetry.space_group_name_H-M   'P 1'
#
loop_
_entity.id
_entity.type
_entity.pdbx_description
1 polymer ?
#
loop_
_entity_poly.entity_id
_entity_poly.type
_entity_poly.pdbx_seq_one_letter_code
_entity_poly.pdbx_strand_id
1 'polypeptide(L)'
;MPALASLLQNSKSLRQNKSNNLAQVAHCGTESGTMGVTIEDVARRAGVSPSTVSRTLNNKGRISEETRQRVFEAARELEYPVPVGTGLSRRRTNRIGILFDRRLRSLVSDPFYGLVMVGVEEFLRDEGYQVLFSTFSDREADMAMISEFATERPVDGLIMAGCDIELDCINEAVSMAIPLVLVDNNIVEPKVPCVMTDNTAGAREAVEHLIKLGHEEIGFVSGPMTHSSLYERYQGYRQAMEANGLLVRSDMVIAYEDVADYDVNGGCRAAERLLERSPRPTAIFAANDSMAIGVMKAAQEMGLAVPADLSVVGFDDIELAAHTTPPLTTVRVQKRELGYHAARLLLESIDGDPDRVPYKIAVCTELIVRESTCPRRPGA
;
A
#
# COMPACT_ATOMS: atom_id res chain seq x y z
N MET A 1 -19.76 39.55 -8.75
CA MET A 1 -20.85 38.63 -9.01
C MET A 1 -21.13 38.38 -10.49
N PRO A 2 -20.12 38.14 -11.37
CA PRO A 2 -20.39 37.55 -12.68
C PRO A 2 -19.71 36.20 -12.94
N ALA A 3 -18.92 35.68 -12.01
CA ALA A 3 -18.13 34.43 -12.24
C ALA A 3 -18.90 33.13 -11.94
N LEU A 4 -20.06 33.17 -11.29
CA LEU A 4 -20.86 31.97 -10.99
C LEU A 4 -21.83 31.54 -12.11
N ALA A 5 -22.13 32.45 -13.06
CA ALA A 5 -23.05 32.15 -14.15
C ALA A 5 -22.41 31.36 -15.30
N SER A 6 -21.08 31.43 -15.48
CA SER A 6 -20.35 30.71 -16.55
C SER A 6 -20.09 29.24 -16.22
N LEU A 7 -20.01 28.86 -14.94
CA LEU A 7 -19.81 27.48 -14.50
C LEU A 7 -21.07 26.61 -14.59
N LEU A 8 -22.25 27.21 -14.55
CA LEU A 8 -23.52 26.47 -14.68
C LEU A 8 -23.96 26.24 -16.13
N GLN A 9 -23.42 26.99 -17.09
CA GLN A 9 -23.68 26.75 -18.52
C GLN A 9 -22.80 25.63 -19.09
N ASN A 10 -21.58 25.44 -18.58
CA ASN A 10 -20.70 24.35 -19.02
C ASN A 10 -21.11 22.95 -18.52
N SER A 11 -21.85 22.86 -17.40
CA SER A 11 -22.32 21.58 -16.88
C SER A 11 -23.55 21.03 -17.62
N LYS A 12 -24.29 21.86 -18.34
CA LYS A 12 -25.44 21.40 -19.16
C LYS A 12 -25.02 20.90 -20.54
N SER A 13 -23.96 21.47 -21.13
CA SER A 13 -23.44 21.01 -22.43
C SER A 13 -22.74 19.65 -22.35
N LEU A 14 -22.11 19.33 -21.20
CA LEU A 14 -21.46 18.02 -20.97
C LEU A 14 -22.44 16.89 -20.69
N ARG A 15 -23.66 17.18 -20.22
CA ARG A 15 -24.71 16.16 -20.05
C ARG A 15 -25.47 15.83 -21.34
N GLN A 16 -25.56 16.77 -22.28
CA GLN A 16 -26.22 16.53 -23.58
C GLN A 16 -25.31 15.77 -24.56
N ASN A 17 -23.98 15.89 -24.45
CA ASN A 17 -23.05 15.12 -25.29
C ASN A 17 -22.86 13.66 -24.87
N LYS A 18 -23.19 13.28 -23.61
CA LYS A 18 -23.15 11.87 -23.18
C LYS A 18 -24.39 11.09 -23.61
N SER A 19 -25.51 11.73 -23.85
CA SER A 19 -26.75 11.07 -24.31
C SER A 19 -26.77 10.81 -25.82
N ASN A 20 -26.00 11.58 -26.59
CA ASN A 20 -25.95 11.42 -28.06
C ASN A 20 -24.89 10.41 -28.55
N ASN A 21 -23.91 10.05 -27.71
CA ASN A 21 -22.90 9.04 -28.10
C ASN A 21 -23.35 7.58 -27.81
N LEU A 22 -24.42 7.37 -27.07
CA LEU A 22 -24.97 6.01 -26.83
C LEU A 22 -26.03 5.60 -27.86
N ALA A 23 -26.46 6.50 -28.73
CA ALA A 23 -27.48 6.21 -29.76
C ALA A 23 -26.89 6.06 -31.19
N GLN A 24 -25.58 6.28 -31.37
CA GLN A 24 -24.97 6.25 -32.70
C GLN A 24 -24.11 5.02 -33.02
N VAL A 25 -24.09 4.00 -32.14
CA VAL A 25 -23.39 2.72 -32.38
C VAL A 25 -24.36 1.62 -32.91
N ALA A 26 -25.63 1.96 -33.19
CA ALA A 26 -26.62 0.98 -33.63
C ALA A 26 -27.13 1.25 -35.04
N HIS A 27 -26.35 1.71 -36.01
CA HIS A 27 -26.66 1.59 -37.45
C HIS A 27 -25.45 1.92 -38.31
N CYS A 28 -24.66 0.94 -38.64
CA CYS A 28 -23.95 0.90 -39.92
C CYS A 28 -24.02 -0.54 -40.45
N GLY A 29 -24.84 -0.71 -41.43
CA GLY A 29 -25.04 -1.98 -42.10
C GLY A 29 -23.99 -2.22 -43.17
N THR A 30 -23.74 -3.51 -43.37
CA THR A 30 -23.28 -4.19 -44.60
C THR A 30 -21.98 -3.71 -45.24
N GLU A 31 -20.88 -4.46 -44.94
CA GLU A 31 -20.07 -5.03 -46.01
C GLU A 31 -19.31 -6.26 -45.50
N SER A 32 -19.21 -7.28 -46.30
CA SER A 32 -18.74 -8.64 -46.10
C SER A 32 -17.37 -8.77 -45.47
N GLY A 33 -17.28 -9.52 -44.36
CA GLY A 33 -16.00 -9.97 -43.80
C GLY A 33 -16.18 -10.60 -42.43
N THR A 34 -16.08 -11.93 -42.31
CA THR A 34 -16.03 -12.76 -41.08
C THR A 34 -17.09 -12.42 -40.03
N MET A 35 -18.18 -13.16 -40.00
CA MET A 35 -19.20 -13.07 -38.95
C MET A 35 -18.54 -13.45 -37.61
N GLY A 36 -18.32 -12.46 -36.78
CA GLY A 36 -17.89 -12.69 -35.41
C GLY A 36 -18.90 -13.55 -34.66
N VAL A 37 -18.43 -14.48 -33.85
CA VAL A 37 -19.27 -15.36 -33.03
C VAL A 37 -20.20 -14.53 -32.14
N THR A 38 -21.50 -14.89 -32.13
CA THR A 38 -22.53 -14.16 -31.38
C THR A 38 -22.94 -14.91 -30.11
N ILE A 39 -23.64 -14.22 -29.22
CA ILE A 39 -24.21 -14.84 -28.00
C ILE A 39 -25.22 -15.92 -28.33
N GLU A 40 -25.89 -15.83 -29.48
CA GLU A 40 -26.83 -16.82 -30.02
C GLU A 40 -26.11 -18.11 -30.44
N ASP A 41 -24.89 -18.00 -30.97
CA ASP A 41 -24.07 -19.16 -31.34
C ASP A 41 -23.59 -19.89 -30.10
N VAL A 42 -23.17 -19.18 -29.07
CA VAL A 42 -22.83 -19.77 -27.78
C VAL A 42 -24.03 -20.44 -27.14
N ALA A 43 -25.20 -19.80 -27.18
CA ALA A 43 -26.44 -20.35 -26.65
C ALA A 43 -26.85 -21.67 -27.36
N ARG A 44 -26.74 -21.69 -28.68
CA ARG A 44 -27.00 -22.87 -29.52
C ARG A 44 -26.03 -24.00 -29.19
N ARG A 45 -24.74 -23.70 -29.06
CA ARG A 45 -23.68 -24.67 -28.75
C ARG A 45 -23.81 -25.23 -27.32
N ALA A 46 -24.17 -24.39 -26.35
CA ALA A 46 -24.38 -24.79 -24.96
C ALA A 46 -25.74 -25.45 -24.68
N GLY A 47 -26.67 -25.39 -25.61
CA GLY A 47 -28.03 -25.93 -25.44
C GLY A 47 -28.89 -25.17 -24.42
N VAL A 48 -28.72 -23.83 -24.34
CA VAL A 48 -29.44 -22.94 -23.43
C VAL A 48 -29.97 -21.70 -24.15
N SER A 49 -30.79 -20.89 -23.48
CA SER A 49 -31.27 -19.64 -24.08
C SER A 49 -30.16 -18.55 -24.09
N PRO A 50 -30.19 -17.59 -25.05
CA PRO A 50 -29.28 -16.44 -25.04
C PRO A 50 -29.33 -15.64 -23.74
N SER A 51 -30.48 -15.54 -23.08
CA SER A 51 -30.61 -14.91 -21.77
C SER A 51 -29.90 -15.70 -20.66
N THR A 52 -29.86 -17.04 -20.77
CA THR A 52 -29.09 -17.89 -19.85
C THR A 52 -27.59 -17.67 -20.07
N VAL A 53 -27.13 -17.59 -21.32
CA VAL A 53 -25.74 -17.25 -21.65
C VAL A 53 -25.40 -15.89 -21.09
N SER A 54 -26.20 -14.87 -21.38
CA SER A 54 -25.97 -13.51 -20.87
C SER A 54 -25.92 -13.46 -19.34
N ARG A 55 -26.83 -14.15 -18.64
CA ARG A 55 -26.78 -14.22 -17.16
C ARG A 55 -25.57 -14.98 -16.65
N THR A 56 -25.19 -16.08 -17.32
CA THR A 56 -24.01 -16.86 -16.97
C THR A 56 -22.75 -16.03 -17.15
N LEU A 57 -22.60 -15.41 -18.32
CA LEU A 57 -21.44 -14.55 -18.63
C LEU A 57 -21.37 -13.29 -17.76
N ASN A 58 -22.46 -12.79 -17.24
CA ASN A 58 -22.50 -11.63 -16.33
C ASN A 58 -22.69 -12.02 -14.85
N ASN A 59 -22.49 -13.28 -14.50
CA ASN A 59 -22.65 -13.82 -13.14
C ASN A 59 -23.97 -13.41 -12.44
N LYS A 60 -25.07 -13.28 -13.18
CA LYS A 60 -26.37 -12.83 -12.67
C LYS A 60 -27.37 -14.00 -12.54
N GLY A 61 -28.00 -14.12 -11.38
CA GLY A 61 -29.04 -15.08 -11.07
C GLY A 61 -28.53 -16.48 -10.67
N ARG A 62 -29.45 -17.33 -10.16
CA ARG A 62 -29.11 -18.70 -9.75
C ARG A 62 -29.09 -19.60 -11.00
N ILE A 63 -27.90 -19.93 -11.46
CA ILE A 63 -27.65 -20.86 -12.57
C ILE A 63 -26.86 -22.04 -12.01
N SER A 64 -27.28 -23.29 -12.35
CA SER A 64 -26.56 -24.47 -11.89
C SER A 64 -25.14 -24.51 -12.42
N GLU A 65 -24.21 -25.05 -11.63
CA GLU A 65 -22.82 -25.18 -12.02
C GLU A 65 -22.63 -25.95 -13.33
N GLU A 66 -23.39 -27.00 -13.53
CA GLU A 66 -23.38 -27.77 -14.78
C GLU A 66 -23.78 -26.90 -15.99
N THR A 67 -24.81 -26.07 -15.87
CA THR A 67 -25.22 -25.16 -16.94
C THR A 67 -24.18 -24.09 -17.19
N ARG A 68 -23.58 -23.58 -16.13
CA ARG A 68 -22.49 -22.61 -16.19
C ARG A 68 -21.31 -23.17 -16.97
N GLN A 69 -20.87 -24.37 -16.62
CA GLN A 69 -19.74 -25.04 -17.25
C GLN A 69 -19.98 -25.26 -18.76
N ARG A 70 -21.18 -25.72 -19.17
CA ARG A 70 -21.54 -25.89 -20.60
C ARG A 70 -21.51 -24.60 -21.39
N VAL A 71 -21.97 -23.49 -20.79
CA VAL A 71 -21.94 -22.17 -21.46
C VAL A 71 -20.50 -21.69 -21.68
N PHE A 72 -19.62 -21.85 -20.68
CA PHE A 72 -18.24 -21.44 -20.82
C PHE A 72 -17.41 -22.32 -21.75
N GLU A 73 -17.65 -23.63 -21.76
CA GLU A 73 -17.06 -24.55 -22.74
C GLU A 73 -17.45 -24.16 -24.16
N ALA A 74 -18.73 -23.87 -24.39
CA ALA A 74 -19.23 -23.42 -25.68
C ALA A 74 -18.65 -22.07 -26.12
N ALA A 75 -18.51 -21.13 -25.21
CA ALA A 75 -17.89 -19.82 -25.48
C ALA A 75 -16.42 -19.98 -25.87
N ARG A 76 -15.68 -20.84 -25.16
CA ARG A 76 -14.27 -21.13 -25.45
C ARG A 76 -14.07 -21.84 -26.79
N GLU A 77 -14.88 -22.86 -27.08
CA GLU A 77 -14.81 -23.59 -28.35
C GLU A 77 -15.10 -22.70 -29.57
N LEU A 78 -15.95 -21.70 -29.39
CA LEU A 78 -16.34 -20.76 -30.43
C LEU A 78 -15.46 -19.50 -30.46
N GLU A 79 -14.43 -19.39 -29.58
CA GLU A 79 -13.60 -18.19 -29.41
C GLU A 79 -14.44 -16.91 -29.20
N TYR A 80 -15.60 -17.05 -28.52
CA TYR A 80 -16.46 -15.91 -28.19
C TYR A 80 -15.77 -15.02 -27.17
N PRO A 81 -15.64 -13.71 -27.41
CA PRO A 81 -15.00 -12.80 -26.46
C PRO A 81 -15.84 -12.71 -25.19
N VAL A 82 -15.42 -13.44 -24.17
CA VAL A 82 -16.02 -13.38 -22.83
C VAL A 82 -15.41 -12.17 -22.12
N PRO A 83 -16.23 -11.23 -21.60
CA PRO A 83 -15.68 -10.11 -20.84
C PRO A 83 -14.81 -10.61 -19.69
N VAL A 84 -13.62 -10.05 -19.53
CA VAL A 84 -12.71 -10.34 -18.42
C VAL A 84 -13.44 -9.97 -17.13
N GLY A 85 -13.60 -10.94 -16.22
CA GLY A 85 -14.35 -10.75 -14.96
C GLY A 85 -15.70 -11.52 -14.89
N THR A 86 -16.14 -12.16 -15.96
CA THR A 86 -17.35 -12.98 -15.96
C THR A 86 -17.03 -14.41 -15.55
N GLY A 87 -17.23 -14.74 -14.29
CA GLY A 87 -17.62 -16.05 -13.72
C GLY A 87 -17.14 -17.36 -14.37
N LEU A 88 -16.09 -17.34 -15.20
CA LEU A 88 -15.21 -18.49 -15.29
C LEU A 88 -14.63 -18.62 -13.88
N SER A 89 -15.02 -19.64 -13.15
CA SER A 89 -14.19 -20.09 -12.05
C SER A 89 -12.84 -20.39 -12.70
N ARG A 90 -11.94 -19.38 -12.66
CA ARG A 90 -10.54 -19.55 -13.03
C ARG A 90 -10.15 -20.78 -12.23
N ARG A 91 -9.83 -21.88 -12.89
CA ARG A 91 -9.40 -23.08 -12.18
C ARG A 91 -8.34 -22.61 -11.22
N ARG A 92 -8.64 -22.65 -9.92
CA ARG A 92 -7.73 -22.11 -8.90
C ARG A 92 -6.35 -22.67 -9.13
N THR A 93 -5.39 -21.82 -9.21
CA THR A 93 -3.99 -22.20 -9.38
C THR A 93 -3.36 -22.56 -8.05
N ASN A 94 -4.03 -22.17 -6.94
CA ASN A 94 -3.53 -22.16 -5.58
C ASN A 94 -2.16 -21.44 -5.48
N ARG A 95 -2.03 -20.34 -6.25
CA ARG A 95 -0.83 -19.50 -6.27
C ARG A 95 -1.21 -18.05 -6.02
N ILE A 96 -0.46 -17.42 -5.15
CA ILE A 96 -0.54 -15.99 -4.87
C ILE A 96 0.77 -15.34 -5.29
N GLY A 97 0.69 -14.28 -6.09
CA GLY A 97 1.83 -13.44 -6.42
C GLY A 97 2.08 -12.41 -5.32
N ILE A 98 3.33 -12.20 -4.95
CA ILE A 98 3.73 -11.11 -4.07
C ILE A 98 4.80 -10.28 -4.76
N LEU A 99 4.50 -8.98 -4.88
CA LEU A 99 5.39 -8.00 -5.50
C LEU A 99 5.84 -7.00 -4.44
N PHE A 100 7.15 -6.83 -4.32
CA PHE A 100 7.74 -5.87 -3.38
C PHE A 100 8.38 -4.71 -4.10
N ASP A 101 8.37 -3.55 -3.43
CA ASP A 101 9.08 -2.37 -3.89
C ASP A 101 10.57 -2.70 -4.12
N ARG A 102 11.09 -2.29 -5.27
CA ARG A 102 12.47 -2.48 -5.73
C ARG A 102 13.53 -1.90 -4.80
N ARG A 103 13.18 -0.86 -4.07
CA ARG A 103 14.10 -0.14 -3.17
C ARG A 103 14.50 -0.96 -1.95
N LEU A 104 13.79 -2.03 -1.72
CA LEU A 104 14.22 -3.07 -0.81
C LEU A 104 15.45 -3.77 -1.41
N ARG A 105 16.65 -3.25 -1.08
CA ARG A 105 17.95 -3.75 -1.59
C ARG A 105 18.12 -5.26 -1.47
N SER A 106 17.42 -5.88 -0.54
CA SER A 106 17.26 -7.32 -0.38
C SER A 106 16.14 -7.56 0.63
N LEU A 107 15.12 -8.33 0.27
CA LEU A 107 14.09 -8.80 1.19
C LEU A 107 14.65 -9.57 2.38
N VAL A 108 15.75 -10.30 2.14
CA VAL A 108 16.44 -11.07 3.18
C VAL A 108 17.13 -10.13 4.19
N SER A 109 17.51 -8.95 3.77
CA SER A 109 18.18 -7.95 4.63
C SER A 109 17.28 -6.81 5.08
N ASP A 110 16.05 -6.72 4.58
CA ASP A 110 15.09 -5.74 5.07
C ASP A 110 14.36 -6.29 6.30
N PRO A 111 14.62 -5.69 7.49
CA PRO A 111 14.08 -6.21 8.74
C PRO A 111 12.57 -5.95 8.90
N PHE A 112 11.96 -5.11 8.05
CA PHE A 112 10.54 -4.80 8.09
C PHE A 112 9.74 -5.77 7.20
N TYR A 113 10.00 -5.73 5.88
CA TYR A 113 9.22 -6.53 4.92
C TYR A 113 9.51 -8.03 5.00
N GLY A 114 10.69 -8.44 5.50
CA GLY A 114 10.96 -9.85 5.78
C GLY A 114 9.95 -10.47 6.75
N LEU A 115 9.56 -9.74 7.81
CA LEU A 115 8.55 -10.19 8.76
C LEU A 115 7.10 -10.09 8.23
N VAL A 116 6.80 -9.11 7.37
CA VAL A 116 5.53 -9.06 6.64
C VAL A 116 5.37 -10.31 5.78
N MET A 117 6.43 -10.70 5.07
CA MET A 117 6.46 -11.93 4.27
C MET A 117 6.18 -13.18 5.06
N VAL A 118 6.80 -13.29 6.24
CA VAL A 118 6.55 -14.44 7.13
C VAL A 118 5.05 -14.54 7.47
N GLY A 119 4.41 -13.42 7.81
CA GLY A 119 2.97 -13.41 8.10
C GLY A 119 2.09 -13.80 6.90
N VAL A 120 2.46 -13.35 5.69
CA VAL A 120 1.76 -13.76 4.46
C VAL A 120 1.93 -15.24 4.19
N GLU A 121 3.18 -15.73 4.25
CA GLU A 121 3.53 -17.12 3.90
C GLU A 121 2.91 -18.12 4.88
N GLU A 122 2.99 -17.85 6.18
CA GLU A 122 2.39 -18.71 7.23
C GLU A 122 0.89 -18.89 6.99
N PHE A 123 0.15 -17.80 6.76
CA PHE A 123 -1.29 -17.87 6.52
C PHE A 123 -1.62 -18.60 5.21
N LEU A 124 -0.98 -18.24 4.10
CA LEU A 124 -1.26 -18.83 2.78
C LEU A 124 -0.89 -20.31 2.71
N ARG A 125 0.16 -20.73 3.38
CA ARG A 125 0.57 -22.13 3.48
C ARG A 125 -0.50 -22.97 4.18
N ASP A 126 -1.06 -22.46 5.30
CA ASP A 126 -2.11 -23.16 6.04
C ASP A 126 -3.41 -23.28 5.23
N GLU A 127 -3.66 -22.33 4.32
CA GLU A 127 -4.79 -22.35 3.37
C GLU A 127 -4.48 -23.14 2.07
N GLY A 128 -3.29 -23.75 1.96
CA GLY A 128 -2.88 -24.59 0.81
C GLY A 128 -2.44 -23.82 -0.43
N TYR A 129 -2.06 -22.56 -0.31
CA TYR A 129 -1.54 -21.74 -1.39
C TYR A 129 -0.01 -21.76 -1.46
N GLN A 130 0.51 -21.64 -2.70
CA GLN A 130 1.92 -21.39 -2.98
C GLN A 130 2.15 -19.90 -3.23
N VAL A 131 3.24 -19.37 -2.71
CA VAL A 131 3.64 -17.99 -2.93
C VAL A 131 4.64 -17.91 -4.09
N LEU A 132 4.33 -17.09 -5.08
CA LEU A 132 5.26 -16.67 -6.14
C LEU A 132 5.75 -15.26 -5.81
N PHE A 133 7.05 -15.16 -5.70
CA PHE A 133 7.70 -13.97 -5.19
C PHE A 133 8.45 -13.23 -6.30
N SER A 134 8.29 -11.90 -6.39
CA SER A 134 9.09 -11.04 -7.26
C SER A 134 9.25 -9.64 -6.68
N THR A 135 10.18 -8.88 -7.23
CA THR A 135 10.42 -7.47 -6.87
C THR A 135 10.21 -6.60 -8.08
N PHE A 136 9.63 -5.43 -7.89
CA PHE A 136 9.57 -4.40 -8.91
C PHE A 136 11.00 -4.01 -9.35
N SER A 137 11.18 -3.71 -10.62
CA SER A 137 12.49 -3.35 -11.19
C SER A 137 12.50 -2.02 -11.91
N ASP A 138 11.75 -1.93 -12.97
CA ASP A 138 11.44 -0.72 -13.72
C ASP A 138 10.02 -0.87 -14.28
N ARG A 139 9.42 0.23 -14.68
CA ARG A 139 8.01 0.27 -15.08
C ARG A 139 7.67 -0.74 -16.19
N GLU A 140 8.52 -0.89 -17.19
CA GLU A 140 8.24 -1.76 -18.34
C GLU A 140 8.29 -3.24 -17.91
N ALA A 141 9.32 -3.63 -17.17
CA ALA A 141 9.45 -4.98 -16.62
C ALA A 141 8.33 -5.31 -15.62
N ASP A 142 7.91 -4.35 -14.81
CA ASP A 142 6.86 -4.52 -13.81
C ASP A 142 5.50 -4.74 -14.47
N MET A 143 5.17 -3.98 -15.51
CA MET A 143 3.96 -4.17 -16.32
C MET A 143 3.96 -5.54 -17.01
N ALA A 144 5.12 -5.94 -17.59
CA ALA A 144 5.26 -7.24 -18.22
C ALA A 144 5.05 -8.39 -17.22
N MET A 145 5.58 -8.26 -16.00
CA MET A 145 5.44 -9.24 -14.92
C MET A 145 3.99 -9.39 -14.45
N ILE A 146 3.25 -8.28 -14.31
CA ILE A 146 1.82 -8.32 -13.97
C ILE A 146 1.05 -9.05 -15.07
N SER A 147 1.35 -8.77 -16.35
CA SER A 147 0.79 -9.47 -17.49
C SER A 147 1.14 -10.96 -17.47
N GLU A 148 2.37 -11.34 -17.12
CA GLU A 148 2.81 -12.74 -16.94
C GLU A 148 1.99 -13.46 -15.86
N PHE A 149 1.74 -12.81 -14.72
CA PHE A 149 0.90 -13.36 -13.66
C PHE A 149 -0.58 -13.51 -14.07
N ALA A 150 -1.04 -12.78 -15.06
CA ALA A 150 -2.37 -12.95 -15.62
C ALA A 150 -2.46 -14.13 -16.59
N THR A 151 -1.40 -14.41 -17.37
CA THR A 151 -1.43 -15.25 -18.57
C THR A 151 -0.54 -16.50 -18.49
N GLU A 152 0.76 -16.34 -18.32
CA GLU A 152 1.75 -17.43 -18.45
C GLU A 152 1.97 -18.17 -17.12
N ARG A 153 2.00 -17.45 -16.02
CA ARG A 153 2.14 -17.98 -14.66
C ARG A 153 0.94 -17.56 -13.80
N PRO A 154 -0.28 -18.02 -14.15
CA PRO A 154 -1.47 -17.49 -13.54
C PRO A 154 -1.45 -17.65 -12.03
N VAL A 155 -1.78 -16.54 -11.35
CA VAL A 155 -2.01 -16.48 -9.90
C VAL A 155 -3.48 -16.19 -9.63
N ASP A 156 -3.98 -16.59 -8.47
CA ASP A 156 -5.36 -16.35 -8.09
C ASP A 156 -5.55 -14.92 -7.56
N GLY A 157 -4.46 -14.29 -7.09
CA GLY A 157 -4.44 -12.90 -6.64
C GLY A 157 -3.03 -12.40 -6.41
N LEU A 158 -2.92 -11.09 -6.15
CA LEU A 158 -1.66 -10.37 -5.91
C LEU A 158 -1.68 -9.65 -4.56
N ILE A 159 -0.54 -9.68 -3.88
CA ILE A 159 -0.22 -8.75 -2.80
C ILE A 159 0.90 -7.84 -3.31
N MET A 160 0.69 -6.53 -3.27
CA MET A 160 1.70 -5.55 -3.58
C MET A 160 2.10 -4.81 -2.30
N ALA A 161 3.37 -4.94 -1.90
CA ALA A 161 3.87 -4.40 -0.64
C ALA A 161 4.96 -3.35 -0.90
N GLY A 162 4.80 -2.19 -0.29
CA GLY A 162 5.69 -1.04 -0.42
C GLY A 162 4.94 0.24 -0.76
N CYS A 163 5.56 1.34 -0.41
CA CYS A 163 4.94 2.66 -0.48
C CYS A 163 5.13 3.37 -1.83
N ASP A 164 6.04 2.89 -2.67
CA ASP A 164 6.41 3.50 -3.95
C ASP A 164 6.00 2.67 -5.17
N ILE A 165 4.96 1.88 -5.03
CA ILE A 165 4.40 1.15 -6.16
C ILE A 165 3.75 2.14 -7.12
N GLU A 166 4.18 2.14 -8.37
CA GLU A 166 3.62 3.02 -9.38
C GLU A 166 2.13 2.74 -9.60
N LEU A 167 1.35 3.81 -9.70
CA LEU A 167 -0.10 3.72 -9.89
C LEU A 167 -0.47 2.94 -11.17
N ASP A 168 0.37 3.00 -12.20
CA ASP A 168 0.16 2.27 -13.44
C ASP A 168 0.20 0.75 -13.24
N CYS A 169 1.09 0.25 -12.38
CA CYS A 169 1.16 -1.17 -12.03
C CYS A 169 -0.12 -1.64 -11.31
N ILE A 170 -0.64 -0.81 -10.42
CA ILE A 170 -1.90 -1.09 -9.72
C ILE A 170 -3.07 -1.09 -10.71
N ASN A 171 -3.13 -0.07 -11.60
CA ASN A 171 -4.16 0.03 -12.63
C ASN A 171 -4.12 -1.15 -13.60
N GLU A 172 -2.93 -1.63 -13.97
CA GLU A 172 -2.79 -2.81 -14.84
C GLU A 172 -3.37 -4.06 -14.18
N ALA A 173 -3.00 -4.35 -12.92
CA ALA A 173 -3.56 -5.48 -12.19
C ALA A 173 -5.09 -5.40 -12.07
N VAL A 174 -5.63 -4.21 -11.80
CA VAL A 174 -7.08 -3.96 -11.75
C VAL A 174 -7.72 -4.14 -13.12
N SER A 175 -7.10 -3.66 -14.20
CA SER A 175 -7.60 -3.80 -15.57
C SER A 175 -7.71 -5.26 -16.02
N MET A 176 -6.78 -6.10 -15.53
CA MET A 176 -6.75 -7.54 -15.78
C MET A 176 -7.68 -8.33 -14.84
N ALA A 177 -8.44 -7.64 -13.98
CA ALA A 177 -9.33 -8.25 -12.99
C ALA A 177 -8.61 -9.27 -12.08
N ILE A 178 -7.36 -9.01 -11.71
CA ILE A 178 -6.63 -9.80 -10.74
C ILE A 178 -7.00 -9.28 -9.35
N PRO A 179 -7.52 -10.11 -8.43
CA PRO A 179 -7.72 -9.72 -7.04
C PRO A 179 -6.42 -9.19 -6.45
N LEU A 180 -6.46 -8.00 -5.85
CA LEU A 180 -5.28 -7.28 -5.40
C LEU A 180 -5.48 -6.73 -3.98
N VAL A 181 -4.45 -6.83 -3.15
CA VAL A 181 -4.36 -6.17 -1.85
C VAL A 181 -3.03 -5.42 -1.75
N LEU A 182 -3.09 -4.19 -1.25
CA LEU A 182 -1.90 -3.38 -0.98
C LEU A 182 -1.48 -3.52 0.49
N VAL A 183 -0.17 -3.49 0.73
CA VAL A 183 0.42 -3.44 2.07
C VAL A 183 1.33 -2.23 2.17
N ASP A 184 1.16 -1.44 3.21
CA ASP A 184 1.93 -0.22 3.47
C ASP A 184 1.85 0.80 2.30
N ASN A 185 0.74 0.79 1.58
CA ASN A 185 0.46 1.71 0.50
C ASN A 185 -0.99 2.22 0.58
N ASN A 186 -1.19 3.51 0.45
CA ASN A 186 -2.49 4.16 0.56
C ASN A 186 -2.80 4.99 -0.68
N ILE A 187 -3.52 4.40 -1.62
CA ILE A 187 -4.00 5.09 -2.82
C ILE A 187 -5.49 5.49 -2.67
N VAL A 188 -5.89 6.55 -3.37
CA VAL A 188 -7.28 7.03 -3.37
C VAL A 188 -8.09 6.38 -4.48
N GLU A 189 -7.51 6.27 -5.66
CA GLU A 189 -8.10 5.64 -6.85
C GLU A 189 -7.01 4.91 -7.64
N PRO A 190 -7.27 3.68 -8.13
CA PRO A 190 -8.50 2.91 -7.94
C PRO A 190 -8.72 2.46 -6.50
N LYS A 191 -9.99 2.19 -6.12
CA LYS A 191 -10.30 1.67 -4.79
C LYS A 191 -9.85 0.21 -4.68
N VAL A 192 -8.78 -0.02 -3.97
CA VAL A 192 -8.18 -1.33 -3.72
C VAL A 192 -8.13 -1.60 -2.22
N PRO A 193 -8.42 -2.82 -1.77
CA PRO A 193 -8.25 -3.18 -0.36
C PRO A 193 -6.80 -2.99 0.06
N CYS A 194 -6.56 -2.47 1.26
CA CYS A 194 -5.21 -2.32 1.77
C CYS A 194 -5.10 -2.60 3.27
N VAL A 195 -3.91 -3.02 3.69
CA VAL A 195 -3.53 -3.19 5.08
C VAL A 195 -2.38 -2.25 5.40
N MET A 196 -2.56 -1.45 6.44
CA MET A 196 -1.65 -0.38 6.81
C MET A 196 -1.37 -0.40 8.31
N THR A 197 -0.29 0.24 8.70
CA THR A 197 0.00 0.60 10.09
C THR A 197 -0.77 1.87 10.46
N ASP A 198 -1.24 2.00 11.70
CA ASP A 198 -1.71 3.27 12.25
C ASP A 198 -0.51 4.17 12.59
N ASN A 199 0.12 4.68 11.53
CA ASN A 199 1.33 5.50 11.61
C ASN A 199 1.09 6.80 12.40
N THR A 200 -0.08 7.41 12.23
CA THR A 200 -0.41 8.69 12.88
C THR A 200 -0.53 8.51 14.39
N ALA A 201 -1.25 7.48 14.85
CA ALA A 201 -1.40 7.21 16.28
C ALA A 201 -0.07 6.83 16.92
N GLY A 202 0.72 5.94 16.28
CA GLY A 202 2.02 5.53 16.80
C GLY A 202 3.02 6.68 16.91
N ALA A 203 3.10 7.52 15.89
CA ALA A 203 3.98 8.70 15.91
C ALA A 203 3.53 9.71 16.96
N ARG A 204 2.23 9.93 17.11
CA ARG A 204 1.69 10.78 18.16
C ARG A 204 2.09 10.26 19.54
N GLU A 205 1.94 8.96 19.80
CA GLU A 205 2.31 8.34 21.08
C GLU A 205 3.82 8.51 21.37
N ALA A 206 4.67 8.30 20.36
CA ALA A 206 6.12 8.49 20.47
C ALA A 206 6.49 9.92 20.89
N VAL A 207 5.88 10.91 20.25
CA VAL A 207 6.17 12.33 20.54
C VAL A 207 5.55 12.77 21.86
N GLU A 208 4.34 12.32 22.19
CA GLU A 208 3.74 12.54 23.52
C GLU A 208 4.60 11.97 24.66
N HIS A 209 5.27 10.83 24.43
CA HIS A 209 6.23 10.28 25.39
C HIS A 209 7.39 11.26 25.64
N LEU A 210 7.98 11.84 24.58
CA LEU A 210 9.04 12.85 24.73
C LEU A 210 8.53 14.12 25.44
N ILE A 211 7.32 14.57 25.12
CA ILE A 211 6.71 15.73 25.76
C ILE A 211 6.46 15.47 27.27
N LYS A 212 5.98 14.28 27.64
CA LYS A 212 5.81 13.86 29.05
C LYS A 212 7.13 13.82 29.83
N LEU A 213 8.26 13.60 29.13
CA LEU A 213 9.60 13.71 29.70
C LEU A 213 10.12 15.15 29.79
N GLY A 214 9.32 16.14 29.38
CA GLY A 214 9.63 17.57 29.49
C GLY A 214 10.37 18.14 28.28
N HIS A 215 10.48 17.40 27.17
CA HIS A 215 11.08 17.92 25.94
C HIS A 215 10.08 18.83 25.20
N GLU A 216 10.53 20.02 24.85
CA GLU A 216 9.77 21.03 24.09
C GLU A 216 10.39 21.28 22.71
N GLU A 217 11.72 21.25 22.62
CA GLU A 217 12.49 21.35 21.38
C GLU A 217 12.72 19.94 20.83
N ILE A 218 11.77 19.45 20.02
CA ILE A 218 11.78 18.10 19.47
C ILE A 218 12.02 18.18 17.96
N GLY A 219 13.12 17.58 17.49
CA GLY A 219 13.43 17.44 16.08
C GLY A 219 12.68 16.26 15.45
N PHE A 220 12.39 16.37 14.15
CA PHE A 220 11.84 15.29 13.35
C PHE A 220 12.74 14.97 12.15
N VAL A 221 13.06 13.68 11.97
CA VAL A 221 13.92 13.20 10.88
C VAL A 221 13.19 12.15 10.08
N SER A 222 13.10 12.34 8.77
CA SER A 222 12.33 11.46 7.88
C SER A 222 12.96 11.33 6.49
N GLY A 223 12.56 10.31 5.76
CA GLY A 223 12.70 10.19 4.31
C GLY A 223 11.64 11.01 3.57
N PRO A 224 11.35 10.65 2.29
CA PRO A 224 10.47 11.42 1.42
C PRO A 224 9.04 11.52 1.96
N MET A 225 8.51 12.73 2.01
CA MET A 225 7.12 12.99 2.42
C MET A 225 6.10 12.58 1.36
N THR A 226 6.53 12.15 0.19
CA THR A 226 5.70 11.50 -0.83
C THR A 226 5.24 10.11 -0.40
N HIS A 227 5.97 9.47 0.50
CA HIS A 227 5.59 8.24 1.15
C HIS A 227 4.41 8.45 2.12
N SER A 228 3.30 7.78 1.90
CA SER A 228 2.11 7.93 2.76
C SER A 228 2.40 7.64 4.22
N SER A 229 3.11 6.55 4.52
CA SER A 229 3.46 6.14 5.89
C SER A 229 4.33 7.17 6.60
N LEU A 230 5.34 7.75 5.91
CA LEU A 230 6.21 8.79 6.49
C LEU A 230 5.46 10.09 6.70
N TYR A 231 4.62 10.46 5.75
CA TYR A 231 3.75 11.62 5.89
C TYR A 231 2.78 11.47 7.07
N GLU A 232 2.19 10.28 7.25
CA GLU A 232 1.32 9.98 8.40
C GLU A 232 2.08 10.06 9.72
N ARG A 233 3.34 9.59 9.80
CA ARG A 233 4.22 9.75 10.98
C ARG A 233 4.53 11.22 11.25
N TYR A 234 4.77 12.02 10.22
CA TYR A 234 4.90 13.46 10.35
C TYR A 234 3.62 14.12 10.86
N GLN A 235 2.44 13.70 10.38
CA GLN A 235 1.17 14.21 10.90
C GLN A 235 0.98 13.88 12.39
N GLY A 236 1.36 12.67 12.82
CA GLY A 236 1.33 12.28 14.23
C GLY A 236 2.25 13.16 15.10
N TYR A 237 3.48 13.40 14.62
CA TYR A 237 4.41 14.35 15.26
C TYR A 237 3.78 15.74 15.42
N ARG A 238 3.23 16.29 14.33
CA ARG A 238 2.59 17.61 14.36
C ARG A 238 1.41 17.64 15.34
N GLN A 239 0.54 16.66 15.29
CA GLN A 239 -0.64 16.57 16.17
C GLN A 239 -0.23 16.54 17.65
N ALA A 240 0.82 15.78 18.01
CA ALA A 240 1.32 15.73 19.37
C ALA A 240 1.85 17.09 19.83
N MET A 241 2.66 17.76 19.00
CA MET A 241 3.21 19.08 19.29
C MET A 241 2.11 20.11 19.47
N GLU A 242 1.19 20.22 18.49
CA GLU A 242 0.09 21.19 18.49
C GLU A 242 -0.89 20.96 19.66
N ALA A 243 -1.23 19.71 19.98
CA ALA A 243 -2.12 19.36 21.09
C ALA A 243 -1.54 19.74 22.46
N ASN A 244 -0.22 19.83 22.57
CA ASN A 244 0.47 20.23 23.80
C ASN A 244 0.94 21.71 23.78
N GLY A 245 0.46 22.50 22.81
CA GLY A 245 0.77 23.92 22.69
C GLY A 245 2.20 24.24 22.27
N LEU A 246 2.91 23.25 21.70
CA LEU A 246 4.28 23.39 21.21
C LEU A 246 4.30 23.76 19.72
N LEU A 247 5.25 24.60 19.34
CA LEU A 247 5.42 25.01 17.95
C LEU A 247 6.14 23.95 17.13
N VAL A 248 5.55 23.60 15.99
CA VAL A 248 6.24 22.83 14.95
C VAL A 248 7.12 23.78 14.13
N ARG A 249 8.40 23.82 14.44
CA ARG A 249 9.38 24.66 13.75
C ARG A 249 9.86 23.97 12.48
N SER A 250 9.79 24.64 11.34
CA SER A 250 10.21 24.06 10.04
C SER A 250 11.72 23.76 9.98
N ASP A 251 12.54 24.49 10.74
CA ASP A 251 13.98 24.26 10.84
C ASP A 251 14.34 23.07 11.75
N MET A 252 13.38 22.51 12.50
CA MET A 252 13.50 21.28 13.29
C MET A 252 13.01 20.04 12.55
N VAL A 253 12.55 20.19 11.31
CA VAL A 253 12.07 19.08 10.46
C VAL A 253 13.04 18.88 9.32
N ILE A 254 13.67 17.71 9.25
CA ILE A 254 14.50 17.31 8.11
C ILE A 254 13.87 16.08 7.46
N ALA A 255 13.41 16.27 6.21
CA ALA A 255 12.93 15.22 5.35
C ALA A 255 13.74 15.21 4.07
N TYR A 256 14.26 14.05 3.71
CA TYR A 256 14.97 13.87 2.45
C TYR A 256 14.01 13.57 1.32
N GLU A 257 14.33 14.05 0.11
CA GLU A 257 13.53 13.73 -1.09
C GLU A 257 13.95 12.38 -1.71
N ASP A 258 15.23 11.98 -1.52
CA ASP A 258 15.75 10.73 -2.05
C ASP A 258 15.60 9.59 -1.03
N VAL A 259 15.05 8.48 -1.49
CA VAL A 259 14.92 7.24 -0.71
C VAL A 259 16.29 6.64 -0.34
N ALA A 260 17.33 6.91 -1.14
CA ALA A 260 18.70 6.48 -0.83
C ALA A 260 19.19 7.00 0.54
N ASP A 261 18.59 8.08 1.04
CA ASP A 261 18.90 8.70 2.32
C ASP A 261 17.99 8.24 3.48
N TYR A 262 17.12 7.25 3.23
CA TYR A 262 16.20 6.71 4.24
C TYR A 262 16.84 5.56 5.04
N ASP A 263 18.10 5.73 5.41
CA ASP A 263 18.92 4.75 6.10
C ASP A 263 19.70 5.36 7.28
N VAL A 264 20.63 4.60 7.84
CA VAL A 264 21.52 5.04 8.93
C VAL A 264 22.32 6.28 8.52
N ASN A 265 22.82 6.36 7.28
CA ASN A 265 23.63 7.48 6.83
C ASN A 265 22.80 8.77 6.69
N GLY A 266 21.58 8.65 6.18
CA GLY A 266 20.64 9.76 6.14
C GLY A 266 20.29 10.27 7.54
N GLY A 267 20.05 9.36 8.47
CA GLY A 267 19.87 9.70 9.88
C GLY A 267 21.05 10.48 10.49
N CYS A 268 22.28 10.04 10.19
CA CYS A 268 23.49 10.78 10.62
C CYS A 268 23.50 12.21 10.09
N ARG A 269 23.38 12.37 8.76
CA ARG A 269 23.41 13.72 8.14
C ARG A 269 22.29 14.63 8.63
N ALA A 270 21.11 14.07 8.87
CA ALA A 270 19.98 14.83 9.43
C ALA A 270 20.27 15.29 10.86
N ALA A 271 20.82 14.41 11.69
CA ALA A 271 21.18 14.73 13.07
C ALA A 271 22.26 15.82 13.15
N GLU A 272 23.34 15.73 12.36
CA GLU A 272 24.37 16.75 12.27
C GLU A 272 23.76 18.14 12.01
N ARG A 273 22.87 18.25 11.03
CA ARG A 273 22.19 19.51 10.68
C ARG A 273 21.26 20.01 11.78
N LEU A 274 20.56 19.12 12.50
CA LEU A 274 19.67 19.50 13.60
C LEU A 274 20.45 19.92 14.84
N LEU A 275 21.54 19.21 15.17
CA LEU A 275 22.31 19.43 16.36
C LEU A 275 23.19 20.71 16.31
N GLU A 276 23.42 21.26 15.11
CA GLU A 276 24.05 22.57 14.87
C GLU A 276 23.09 23.76 15.07
N ARG A 277 21.79 23.53 15.24
CA ARG A 277 20.77 24.59 15.40
C ARG A 277 20.88 25.27 16.77
N SER A 278 20.32 26.48 16.85
CA SER A 278 20.17 27.22 18.10
C SER A 278 18.72 27.77 18.20
N PRO A 279 17.91 27.37 19.18
CA PRO A 279 18.23 26.32 20.17
C PRO A 279 18.33 24.93 19.51
N ARG A 280 19.22 24.10 20.07
CA ARG A 280 19.39 22.71 19.67
C ARG A 280 18.20 21.85 20.14
N PRO A 281 17.72 20.87 19.38
CA PRO A 281 16.73 19.93 19.89
C PRO A 281 17.28 19.12 21.05
N THR A 282 16.47 18.92 22.07
CA THR A 282 16.76 18.06 23.22
C THR A 282 16.28 16.63 23.05
N ALA A 283 15.44 16.42 22.06
CA ALA A 283 14.98 15.12 21.63
C ALA A 283 14.78 15.08 20.11
N ILE A 284 14.93 13.91 19.50
CA ILE A 284 14.66 13.66 18.08
C ILE A 284 13.75 12.44 17.95
N PHE A 285 12.66 12.62 17.22
CA PHE A 285 11.84 11.54 16.70
C PHE A 285 12.25 11.25 15.25
N ALA A 286 12.78 10.06 15.00
CA ALA A 286 13.12 9.59 13.66
C ALA A 286 12.01 8.70 13.11
N ALA A 287 11.68 8.91 11.84
CA ALA A 287 10.55 8.23 11.19
C ALA A 287 10.74 6.72 11.01
N ASN A 288 11.97 6.19 11.19
CA ASN A 288 12.25 4.76 11.34
C ASN A 288 13.46 4.50 12.23
N ASP A 289 13.67 3.25 12.62
CA ASP A 289 14.76 2.84 13.50
C ASP A 289 16.15 2.97 12.82
N SER A 290 16.25 2.73 11.52
CA SER A 290 17.51 2.89 10.80
C SER A 290 18.00 4.34 10.87
N MET A 291 17.12 5.30 10.65
CA MET A 291 17.44 6.72 10.81
C MET A 291 17.72 7.08 12.28
N ALA A 292 16.95 6.52 13.23
CA ALA A 292 17.19 6.73 14.66
C ALA A 292 18.60 6.26 15.10
N ILE A 293 19.03 5.10 14.59
CA ILE A 293 20.40 4.59 14.82
C ILE A 293 21.43 5.56 14.24
N GLY A 294 21.16 6.13 13.05
CA GLY A 294 21.98 7.18 12.47
C GLY A 294 22.08 8.43 13.35
N VAL A 295 20.95 8.88 13.89
CA VAL A 295 20.89 10.00 14.85
C VAL A 295 21.73 9.71 16.08
N MET A 296 21.63 8.53 16.67
CA MET A 296 22.41 8.13 17.84
C MET A 296 23.91 8.11 17.53
N LYS A 297 24.28 7.61 16.35
CA LYS A 297 25.68 7.59 15.91
C LYS A 297 26.25 9.00 15.75
N ALA A 298 25.54 9.90 15.07
CA ALA A 298 25.97 11.29 14.92
C ALA A 298 26.08 12.02 16.26
N ALA A 299 25.12 11.82 17.17
CA ALA A 299 25.19 12.36 18.52
C ALA A 299 26.48 11.91 19.23
N GLN A 300 26.82 10.63 19.18
CA GLN A 300 28.05 10.09 19.77
C GLN A 300 29.31 10.69 19.13
N GLU A 301 29.36 10.83 17.80
CA GLU A 301 30.48 11.43 17.06
C GLU A 301 30.67 12.92 17.41
N MET A 302 29.59 13.62 17.75
CA MET A 302 29.59 15.01 18.24
C MET A 302 29.84 15.12 19.75
N GLY A 303 30.10 14.02 20.46
CA GLY A 303 30.36 13.98 21.88
C GLY A 303 29.13 14.16 22.77
N LEU A 304 27.93 13.95 22.24
CA LEU A 304 26.67 14.02 22.98
C LEU A 304 26.27 12.64 23.50
N ALA A 305 25.88 12.58 24.75
CA ALA A 305 25.40 11.34 25.35
C ALA A 305 23.89 11.12 25.10
N VAL A 306 23.55 9.97 24.55
CA VAL A 306 22.17 9.48 24.49
C VAL A 306 21.94 8.57 25.71
N PRO A 307 20.89 8.81 26.52
CA PRO A 307 19.85 9.84 26.40
C PRO A 307 20.14 11.15 27.10
N ALA A 308 21.28 11.29 27.78
CA ALA A 308 21.54 12.36 28.77
C ALA A 308 21.53 13.78 28.16
N ASP A 309 22.04 13.95 26.94
CA ASP A 309 22.10 15.23 26.21
C ASP A 309 21.10 15.26 25.04
N LEU A 310 20.67 14.10 24.55
CA LEU A 310 19.73 13.96 23.47
C LEU A 310 18.90 12.69 23.66
N SER A 311 17.59 12.82 23.82
CA SER A 311 16.66 11.69 23.74
C SER A 311 16.35 11.33 22.29
N VAL A 312 16.28 10.04 21.98
CA VAL A 312 16.00 9.55 20.61
C VAL A 312 14.89 8.52 20.64
N VAL A 313 13.90 8.69 19.77
CA VAL A 313 12.84 7.71 19.53
C VAL A 313 12.82 7.35 18.05
N GLY A 314 12.71 6.05 17.76
CA GLY A 314 12.56 5.49 16.42
C GLY A 314 11.13 5.05 16.11
N PHE A 315 10.99 4.30 15.02
CA PHE A 315 9.75 3.66 14.58
C PHE A 315 10.09 2.37 13.84
N ASP A 316 9.27 1.35 13.94
CA ASP A 316 9.26 0.02 13.36
C ASP A 316 9.58 -1.10 14.36
N ASP A 317 10.37 -0.89 15.41
CA ASP A 317 10.90 -1.90 16.34
C ASP A 317 11.58 -3.05 15.57
N ILE A 318 12.63 -2.71 14.80
CA ILE A 318 13.50 -3.71 14.18
C ILE A 318 14.38 -4.39 15.25
N GLU A 319 14.84 -5.61 14.99
CA GLU A 319 15.63 -6.38 15.95
C GLU A 319 16.85 -5.60 16.45
N LEU A 320 17.53 -4.87 15.58
CA LEU A 320 18.69 -4.06 15.93
C LEU A 320 18.40 -2.97 16.95
N ALA A 321 17.16 -2.45 17.02
CA ALA A 321 16.77 -1.41 17.98
C ALA A 321 16.96 -1.85 19.43
N ALA A 322 16.74 -3.12 19.73
CA ALA A 322 16.97 -3.67 21.06
C ALA A 322 18.46 -3.86 21.41
N HIS A 323 19.34 -3.84 20.41
CA HIS A 323 20.78 -4.14 20.55
C HIS A 323 21.67 -2.92 20.34
N THR A 324 21.09 -1.72 20.18
CA THR A 324 21.87 -0.45 20.20
C THR A 324 22.40 -0.16 21.60
N THR A 325 23.32 0.79 21.70
CA THR A 325 23.86 1.28 22.99
C THR A 325 23.68 2.80 23.06
N PRO A 326 22.73 3.30 23.91
CA PRO A 326 21.73 2.53 24.67
C PRO A 326 20.67 1.86 23.76
N PRO A 327 19.89 0.87 24.26
CA PRO A 327 18.76 0.28 23.55
C PRO A 327 17.72 1.34 23.16
N LEU A 328 17.29 1.30 21.87
CA LEU A 328 16.44 2.33 21.26
C LEU A 328 14.97 2.20 21.68
N THR A 329 14.42 3.29 22.24
CA THR A 329 12.97 3.50 22.40
C THR A 329 12.35 3.67 21.01
N THR A 330 11.30 2.91 20.68
CA THR A 330 10.74 2.90 19.34
C THR A 330 9.26 2.53 19.35
N VAL A 331 8.57 2.73 18.24
CA VAL A 331 7.19 2.29 18.04
C VAL A 331 7.20 0.95 17.30
N ARG A 332 6.62 -0.07 17.92
CA ARG A 332 6.48 -1.40 17.31
C ARG A 332 5.38 -1.42 16.28
N VAL A 333 5.75 -1.77 15.07
CA VAL A 333 4.82 -2.18 14.01
C VAL A 333 4.61 -3.68 14.05
N GLN A 334 3.37 -4.11 14.01
CA GLN A 334 2.99 -5.52 14.03
C GLN A 334 3.15 -6.13 12.62
N LYS A 335 4.40 -6.30 12.18
CA LYS A 335 4.76 -6.65 10.79
C LYS A 335 4.16 -7.96 10.32
N ARG A 336 4.16 -9.01 11.18
CA ARG A 336 3.54 -10.30 10.85
C ARG A 336 2.03 -10.17 10.69
N GLU A 337 1.37 -9.37 11.54
CA GLU A 337 -0.07 -9.12 11.46
C GLU A 337 -0.43 -8.37 10.17
N LEU A 338 0.40 -7.43 9.71
CA LEU A 338 0.20 -6.79 8.40
C LEU A 338 0.14 -7.84 7.28
N GLY A 339 1.10 -8.77 7.27
CA GLY A 339 1.15 -9.87 6.29
C GLY A 339 -0.04 -10.82 6.41
N TYR A 340 -0.35 -11.26 7.62
CA TYR A 340 -1.49 -12.13 7.91
C TYR A 340 -2.80 -11.52 7.41
N HIS A 341 -3.08 -10.26 7.76
CA HIS A 341 -4.30 -9.57 7.35
C HIS A 341 -4.35 -9.31 5.85
N ALA A 342 -3.22 -9.06 5.19
CA ALA A 342 -3.16 -8.89 3.75
C ALA A 342 -3.50 -10.19 3.01
N ALA A 343 -2.93 -11.31 3.43
CA ALA A 343 -3.22 -12.61 2.87
C ALA A 343 -4.69 -13.01 3.08
N ARG A 344 -5.22 -12.82 4.29
CA ARG A 344 -6.63 -13.07 4.60
C ARG A 344 -7.56 -12.21 3.74
N LEU A 345 -7.29 -10.90 3.65
CA LEU A 345 -8.09 -9.96 2.88
C LEU A 345 -8.08 -10.31 1.38
N LEU A 346 -6.93 -10.81 0.88
CA LEU A 346 -6.82 -11.27 -0.50
C LEU A 346 -7.68 -12.51 -0.75
N LEU A 347 -7.65 -13.52 0.14
CA LEU A 347 -8.50 -14.71 -0.03
C LEU A 347 -10.00 -14.34 0.08
N GLU A 348 -10.37 -13.43 0.97
CA GLU A 348 -11.73 -12.88 1.01
C GLU A 348 -12.12 -12.20 -0.30
N SER A 349 -11.17 -11.55 -1.00
CA SER A 349 -11.40 -10.90 -2.29
C SER A 349 -11.51 -11.91 -3.46
N ILE A 350 -10.74 -13.01 -3.38
CA ILE A 350 -10.78 -14.12 -4.37
C ILE A 350 -12.11 -14.89 -4.26
N ASP A 351 -12.61 -15.11 -3.06
CA ASP A 351 -13.80 -15.91 -2.78
C ASP A 351 -15.09 -15.09 -2.71
N GLY A 352 -14.95 -13.77 -2.62
CA GLY A 352 -16.03 -12.84 -2.35
C GLY A 352 -16.83 -12.40 -3.58
N ASP A 353 -17.77 -11.51 -3.32
CA ASP A 353 -18.55 -10.82 -4.33
C ASP A 353 -17.67 -9.75 -5.02
N PRO A 354 -17.51 -9.78 -6.35
CA PRO A 354 -16.76 -8.75 -7.09
C PRO A 354 -17.29 -7.32 -6.89
N ASP A 355 -18.57 -7.18 -6.54
CA ASP A 355 -19.20 -5.88 -6.28
C ASP A 355 -19.02 -5.42 -4.81
N ARG A 356 -18.31 -6.17 -3.99
CA ARG A 356 -18.02 -5.80 -2.59
C ARG A 356 -17.19 -4.52 -2.52
N VAL A 357 -17.60 -3.58 -1.70
CA VAL A 357 -16.84 -2.35 -1.47
C VAL A 357 -15.50 -2.68 -0.81
N PRO A 358 -14.37 -2.30 -1.41
CA PRO A 358 -13.07 -2.48 -0.79
C PRO A 358 -12.96 -1.72 0.54
N TYR A 359 -12.23 -2.27 1.49
CA TYR A 359 -12.01 -1.64 2.79
C TYR A 359 -10.53 -1.66 3.17
N LYS A 360 -10.18 -0.83 4.14
CA LYS A 360 -8.82 -0.68 4.66
C LYS A 360 -8.75 -1.23 6.07
N ILE A 361 -7.66 -1.95 6.38
CA ILE A 361 -7.32 -2.40 7.72
C ILE A 361 -6.17 -1.54 8.22
N ALA A 362 -6.33 -0.88 9.36
CA ALA A 362 -5.25 -0.22 10.07
C ALA A 362 -4.87 -1.08 11.29
N VAL A 363 -3.61 -1.52 11.33
CA VAL A 363 -3.06 -2.31 12.43
C VAL A 363 -2.45 -1.38 13.46
N CYS A 364 -2.88 -1.50 14.72
CA CYS A 364 -2.41 -0.66 15.81
C CYS A 364 -0.92 -0.89 16.09
N THR A 365 -0.27 0.15 16.61
CA THR A 365 1.13 0.16 17.03
C THR A 365 1.25 0.11 18.55
N GLU A 366 2.47 -0.06 19.06
CA GLU A 366 2.80 -0.09 20.49
C GLU A 366 4.11 0.66 20.74
N LEU A 367 4.14 1.61 21.66
CA LEU A 367 5.37 2.26 22.05
C LEU A 367 6.20 1.34 22.97
N ILE A 368 7.42 1.04 22.56
CA ILE A 368 8.39 0.25 23.30
C ILE A 368 9.44 1.16 23.93
N VAL A 369 9.25 1.48 25.19
CA VAL A 369 10.18 2.33 25.93
C VAL A 369 11.40 1.52 26.34
N ARG A 370 12.60 2.01 25.98
CA ARG A 370 13.90 1.46 26.32
C ARG A 370 14.77 2.54 26.98
N GLU A 371 16.08 2.58 26.69
CA GLU A 371 17.03 3.40 27.39
C GLU A 371 17.51 4.65 26.61
N SER A 372 17.02 4.87 25.38
CA SER A 372 17.41 6.02 24.54
C SER A 372 16.67 7.33 24.83
N THR A 373 15.81 7.33 25.86
CA THR A 373 15.05 8.52 26.30
C THR A 373 15.16 8.71 27.81
N CYS A 374 15.24 9.97 28.27
CA CYS A 374 15.22 10.33 29.68
C CYS A 374 14.50 11.67 29.90
N PRO A 375 14.12 12.02 31.14
CA PRO A 375 13.61 13.35 31.44
C PRO A 375 14.60 14.44 31.03
N ARG A 376 14.07 15.53 30.43
CA ARG A 376 14.86 16.72 30.06
C ARG A 376 15.59 17.27 31.27
N ARG A 377 16.90 17.54 31.14
CA ARG A 377 17.68 18.22 32.18
C ARG A 377 17.38 19.71 32.18
N PRO A 378 17.17 20.34 33.36
CA PRO A 378 17.03 21.78 33.43
C PRO A 378 18.30 22.47 32.91
N GLY A 379 18.18 23.38 31.94
CA GLY A 379 19.27 24.16 31.38
C GLY A 379 20.03 23.51 30.21
N ALA A 380 19.56 22.41 29.65
CA ALA A 380 20.07 21.85 28.40
C ALA A 380 19.49 22.56 27.18
#